data_ba0100803ca452daf257e79e8b424498
#
_entry.id   ba0100803ca452daf257e79e8b424498
#
_cell.length_a   1.000
_cell.length_b   1.000
_cell.length_c   1.000
_cell.angle_alpha   90.00
_cell.angle_beta   90.00
_cell.angle_gamma   90.00
#
_symmetry.space_group_name_H-M   'P 1'
#
loop_
_entity.id
_entity.type
_entity.pdbx_description
1 polymer ?
#
loop_
_entity_poly.entity_id
_entity_poly.type
_entity_poly.pdbx_seq_one_letter_code
_entity_poly.pdbx_strand_id
1 'polypeptide(L)'
;MQSSFSRHKNKFPQVGLAALLGFVLLIENIVFMLSTTQQVQQSNSFLSLYAITISTLLTIWVQYDSRSLSISMGMDQAMYIFFVWPIMFPVYAFKSRGFRSGGLLLLSFLGIIIFAFIAALIVTIAINIGIAIFSAG
;
A
#
# COMPACT_ATOMS: atom_id res chain seq x y z
N MET A 1 -44.33 -3.21 -5.27
CA MET A 1 -43.37 -2.49 -6.16
C MET A 1 -42.12 -2.19 -5.34
N GLN A 2 -41.14 -3.07 -5.37
CA GLN A 2 -39.83 -2.82 -4.76
C GLN A 2 -38.96 -2.17 -5.83
N SER A 3 -38.63 -0.90 -5.63
CA SER A 3 -37.70 -0.15 -6.45
C SER A 3 -36.31 -0.79 -6.26
N SER A 4 -35.82 -1.47 -7.30
CA SER A 4 -34.45 -1.90 -7.41
C SER A 4 -33.56 -0.66 -7.50
N PHE A 5 -33.21 -0.08 -6.37
CA PHE A 5 -32.19 0.96 -6.28
C PHE A 5 -30.86 0.29 -6.60
N SER A 6 -30.49 0.34 -7.88
CA SER A 6 -29.20 -0.08 -8.40
C SER A 6 -28.12 0.63 -7.60
N ARG A 7 -27.56 -0.07 -6.62
CA ARG A 7 -26.44 0.37 -5.79
C ARG A 7 -25.18 0.31 -6.63
N HIS A 8 -25.00 1.29 -7.51
CA HIS A 8 -23.70 1.57 -8.13
C HIS A 8 -22.73 1.95 -7.00
N LYS A 9 -22.13 0.94 -6.38
CA LYS A 9 -21.06 1.13 -5.38
C LYS A 9 -19.90 1.81 -6.11
N ASN A 10 -19.70 3.10 -5.81
CA ASN A 10 -18.52 3.84 -6.26
C ASN A 10 -17.25 3.13 -5.78
N LYS A 11 -16.63 2.37 -6.67
CA LYS A 11 -15.35 1.68 -6.41
C LYS A 11 -14.15 2.63 -6.51
N PHE A 12 -14.38 3.85 -6.97
CA PHE A 12 -13.35 4.86 -7.22
C PHE A 12 -12.43 5.15 -6.02
N PRO A 13 -12.95 5.37 -4.78
CA PRO A 13 -12.06 5.70 -3.68
C PRO A 13 -11.12 4.55 -3.29
N GLN A 14 -11.56 3.30 -3.45
CA GLN A 14 -10.73 2.13 -3.13
C GLN A 14 -9.56 1.96 -4.11
N VAL A 15 -9.81 2.16 -5.40
CA VAL A 15 -8.77 2.10 -6.45
C VAL A 15 -7.78 3.25 -6.28
N GLY A 16 -8.27 4.46 -6.00
CA GLY A 16 -7.43 5.63 -5.75
C GLY A 16 -6.49 5.44 -4.55
N LEU A 17 -7.01 4.90 -3.45
CA LEU A 17 -6.20 4.60 -2.27
C LEU A 17 -5.18 3.49 -2.52
N ALA A 18 -5.53 2.45 -3.29
CA ALA A 18 -4.59 1.39 -3.66
C ALA A 18 -3.47 1.94 -4.57
N ALA A 19 -3.81 2.82 -5.53
CA ALA A 19 -2.83 3.49 -6.37
C ALA A 19 -1.90 4.41 -5.56
N LEU A 20 -2.44 5.16 -4.60
CA LEU A 20 -1.66 6.02 -3.72
C LEU A 20 -0.72 5.18 -2.84
N LEU A 21 -1.19 4.06 -2.32
CA LEU A 21 -0.35 3.12 -1.56
C LEU A 21 0.80 2.60 -2.42
N GLY A 22 0.52 2.16 -3.66
CA GLY A 22 1.53 1.71 -4.60
C GLY A 22 2.56 2.80 -4.92
N PHE A 23 2.13 4.05 -5.06
CA PHE A 23 3.00 5.20 -5.30
C PHE A 23 3.91 5.49 -4.10
N VAL A 24 3.38 5.46 -2.88
CA VAL A 24 4.18 5.64 -1.65
C VAL A 24 5.22 4.52 -1.50
N LEU A 25 4.82 3.26 -1.76
CA LEU A 25 5.74 2.12 -1.77
C LEU A 25 6.84 2.28 -2.83
N LEU A 26 6.50 2.79 -4.01
CA LEU A 26 7.46 3.04 -5.08
C LEU A 26 8.52 4.06 -4.65
N ILE A 27 8.10 5.21 -4.13
CA ILE A 27 9.02 6.28 -3.69
C ILE A 27 9.96 5.75 -2.62
N GLU A 28 9.44 5.05 -1.63
CA GLU A 28 10.25 4.50 -0.54
C GLU A 28 11.30 3.52 -1.04
N ASN A 29 10.91 2.60 -1.92
CA ASN A 29 11.86 1.65 -2.49
C ASN A 29 12.96 2.34 -3.31
N ILE A 30 12.63 3.42 -4.07
CA ILE A 30 13.61 4.23 -4.79
C ILE A 30 14.59 4.89 -3.81
N VAL A 31 14.07 5.56 -2.77
CA VAL A 31 14.89 6.22 -1.76
C VAL A 31 15.79 5.22 -1.02
N PHE A 32 15.23 4.05 -0.66
CA PHE A 32 15.99 2.99 -0.02
C PHE A 32 17.15 2.49 -0.90
N MET A 33 16.88 2.20 -2.17
CA MET A 33 17.89 1.70 -3.09
C MET A 33 18.98 2.75 -3.38
N LEU A 34 18.60 4.01 -3.58
CA LEU A 34 19.57 5.10 -3.77
C LEU A 34 20.43 5.31 -2.53
N SER A 35 19.85 5.32 -1.34
CA SER A 35 20.59 5.43 -0.08
C SER A 35 21.60 4.31 0.09
N THR A 36 21.20 3.09 -0.23
CA THR A 36 22.08 1.91 -0.16
C THR A 36 23.24 2.01 -1.16
N THR A 37 22.96 2.45 -2.40
CA THR A 37 23.97 2.59 -3.44
C THR A 37 24.98 3.70 -3.11
N GLN A 38 24.52 4.80 -2.51
CA GLN A 38 25.36 5.92 -2.12
C GLN A 38 25.95 5.80 -0.71
N GLN A 39 25.71 4.69 -0.03
CA GLN A 39 26.13 4.45 1.36
C GLN A 39 25.66 5.53 2.35
N VAL A 40 24.54 6.17 2.05
CA VAL A 40 23.93 7.18 2.91
C VAL A 40 22.97 6.48 3.89
N GLN A 41 23.19 6.66 5.17
CA GLN A 41 22.30 6.13 6.20
C GLN A 41 20.96 6.85 6.18
N GLN A 42 19.86 6.11 6.05
CA GLN A 42 18.52 6.69 6.13
C GLN A 42 18.24 7.22 7.54
N SER A 43 17.60 8.40 7.61
CA SER A 43 17.17 8.97 8.87
C SER A 43 16.04 8.13 9.50
N ASN A 44 16.14 7.88 10.81
CA ASN A 44 15.07 7.23 11.57
C ASN A 44 13.72 7.96 11.45
N SER A 45 13.76 9.28 11.30
CA SER A 45 12.56 10.10 11.10
C SER A 45 11.88 9.77 9.76
N PHE A 46 12.64 9.53 8.70
CA PHE A 46 12.11 9.15 7.41
C PHE A 46 11.42 7.79 7.47
N LEU A 47 12.05 6.80 8.09
CA LEU A 47 11.48 5.45 8.26
C LEU A 47 10.19 5.48 9.09
N SER A 48 10.17 6.28 10.15
CA SER A 48 8.98 6.44 11.00
C SER A 48 7.82 7.09 10.23
N LEU A 49 8.11 8.14 9.47
CA LEU A 49 7.11 8.87 8.68
C LEU A 49 6.51 7.97 7.59
N TYR A 50 7.35 7.17 6.96
CA TYR A 50 6.93 6.18 5.98
C TYR A 50 6.01 5.11 6.60
N ALA A 51 6.40 4.52 7.74
CA ALA A 51 5.60 3.52 8.43
C ALA A 51 4.22 4.08 8.83
N ILE A 52 4.16 5.30 9.34
CA ILE A 52 2.90 5.99 9.69
C ILE A 52 2.05 6.20 8.44
N THR A 53 2.63 6.62 7.33
CA THR A 53 1.90 6.87 6.08
C THR A 53 1.26 5.60 5.55
N ILE A 54 2.00 4.50 5.49
CA ILE A 54 1.47 3.19 5.05
C ILE A 54 0.36 2.71 5.98
N SER A 55 0.58 2.75 7.29
CA SER A 55 -0.43 2.34 8.27
C SER A 55 -1.71 3.16 8.16
N THR A 56 -1.58 4.47 7.95
CA THR A 56 -2.73 5.37 7.76
C THR A 56 -3.50 5.02 6.49
N LEU A 57 -2.81 4.88 5.36
CA LEU A 57 -3.44 4.55 4.08
C LEU A 57 -4.16 3.20 4.12
N LEU A 58 -3.54 2.18 4.72
CA LEU A 58 -4.17 0.87 4.91
C LEU A 58 -5.39 0.95 5.80
N THR A 59 -5.32 1.68 6.91
CA THR A 59 -6.45 1.86 7.83
C THR A 59 -7.62 2.55 7.14
N ILE A 60 -7.36 3.61 6.38
CA ILE A 60 -8.38 4.32 5.61
C ILE A 60 -8.97 3.38 4.55
N TRP A 61 -8.14 2.64 3.82
CA TRP A 61 -8.59 1.70 2.80
C TRP A 61 -9.51 0.63 3.40
N VAL A 62 -9.11 0.03 4.52
CA VAL A 62 -9.92 -0.99 5.21
C VAL A 62 -11.24 -0.42 5.72
N GLN A 63 -11.26 0.82 6.21
CA GLN A 63 -12.51 1.48 6.62
C GLN A 63 -13.47 1.68 5.44
N TYR A 64 -12.98 2.10 4.27
CA TYR A 64 -13.80 2.21 3.07
C TYR A 64 -14.30 0.84 2.59
N ASP A 65 -13.43 -0.16 2.62
CA ASP A 65 -13.77 -1.53 2.24
C ASP A 65 -14.82 -2.14 3.16
N SER A 66 -14.68 -2.00 4.46
CA SER A 66 -15.64 -2.51 5.46
C SER A 66 -17.02 -1.89 5.29
N ARG A 67 -17.09 -0.57 5.03
CA ARG A 67 -18.35 0.11 4.74
C ARG A 67 -18.99 -0.42 3.45
N SER A 68 -18.20 -0.73 2.44
CA SER A 68 -18.70 -1.30 1.17
C SER A 68 -19.29 -2.70 1.35
N LEU A 69 -18.77 -3.46 2.31
CA LEU A 69 -19.23 -4.80 2.68
C LEU A 69 -20.34 -4.78 3.73
N SER A 70 -20.76 -3.59 4.20
CA SER A 70 -21.74 -3.41 5.28
C SER A 70 -21.30 -4.06 6.62
N ILE A 71 -19.99 -4.13 6.84
CA ILE A 71 -19.39 -4.60 8.08
C ILE A 71 -19.17 -3.38 8.98
N SER A 72 -19.77 -3.39 10.18
CA SER A 72 -19.48 -2.36 11.17
C SER A 72 -18.09 -2.57 11.75
N MET A 73 -17.16 -1.70 11.40
CA MET A 73 -15.82 -1.71 11.96
C MET A 73 -15.77 -0.73 13.14
N GLY A 74 -15.50 -1.26 14.34
CA GLY A 74 -15.30 -0.44 15.53
C GLY A 74 -13.98 0.35 15.45
N MET A 75 -13.90 1.45 16.20
CA MET A 75 -12.69 2.30 16.26
C MET A 75 -11.48 1.50 16.75
N ASP A 76 -11.71 0.57 17.68
CA ASP A 76 -10.67 -0.33 18.21
C ASP A 76 -10.05 -1.20 17.12
N GLN A 77 -10.87 -1.74 16.21
CA GLN A 77 -10.37 -2.56 15.09
C GLN A 77 -9.55 -1.74 14.10
N ALA A 78 -9.93 -0.48 13.86
CA ALA A 78 -9.15 0.43 13.03
C ALA A 78 -7.78 0.73 13.65
N MET A 79 -7.74 0.94 14.98
CA MET A 79 -6.48 1.11 15.71
C MET A 79 -5.58 -0.12 15.64
N TYR A 80 -6.13 -1.33 15.78
CA TYR A 80 -5.35 -2.57 15.62
C TYR A 80 -4.74 -2.67 14.21
N ILE A 81 -5.48 -2.30 13.16
CA ILE A 81 -4.94 -2.30 11.80
C ILE A 81 -3.83 -1.26 11.67
N PHE A 82 -3.98 -0.09 12.26
CA PHE A 82 -2.96 0.95 12.21
C PHE A 82 -1.63 0.50 12.84
N PHE A 83 -1.67 -0.12 14.02
CA PHE A 83 -0.46 -0.49 14.76
C PHE A 83 0.13 -1.84 14.33
N VAL A 84 -0.70 -2.80 13.94
CA VAL A 84 -0.29 -4.19 13.68
C VAL A 84 -0.77 -4.66 12.30
N TRP A 85 -0.75 -3.77 11.31
CA TRP A 85 -1.26 -4.02 9.97
C TRP A 85 -0.71 -5.28 9.29
N PRO A 86 0.57 -5.69 9.45
CA PRO A 86 1.09 -6.89 8.77
C PRO A 86 0.36 -8.17 9.18
N ILE A 87 -0.20 -8.20 10.40
CA ILE A 87 -0.96 -9.34 10.93
C ILE A 87 -2.46 -9.10 10.76
N MET A 88 -2.94 -7.91 11.10
CA MET A 88 -4.37 -7.62 11.14
C MET A 88 -5.00 -7.46 9.76
N PHE A 89 -4.25 -7.02 8.76
CA PHE A 89 -4.74 -6.92 7.39
C PHE A 89 -5.08 -8.29 6.79
N PRO A 90 -4.23 -9.33 6.87
CA PRO A 90 -4.61 -10.69 6.50
C PRO A 90 -5.82 -11.22 7.27
N VAL A 91 -5.85 -11.03 8.58
CA VAL A 91 -7.01 -11.46 9.41
C VAL A 91 -8.30 -10.77 8.95
N TYR A 92 -8.25 -9.47 8.68
CA TYR A 92 -9.38 -8.73 8.13
C TYR A 92 -9.81 -9.29 6.76
N ALA A 93 -8.86 -9.52 5.85
CA ALA A 93 -9.15 -10.02 4.51
C ALA A 93 -9.89 -11.37 4.54
N PHE A 94 -9.41 -12.31 5.37
CA PHE A 94 -10.05 -13.62 5.50
C PHE A 94 -11.40 -13.56 6.23
N LYS A 95 -11.50 -12.76 7.30
CA LYS A 95 -12.74 -12.63 8.07
C LYS A 95 -13.85 -11.93 7.30
N SER A 96 -13.51 -10.93 6.50
CA SER A 96 -14.49 -10.12 5.75
C SER A 96 -14.97 -10.76 4.45
N ARG A 97 -14.13 -11.58 3.80
CA ARG A 97 -14.37 -12.08 2.44
C ARG A 97 -14.31 -13.61 2.31
N GLY A 98 -13.96 -14.31 3.39
CA GLY A 98 -13.70 -15.75 3.36
C GLY A 98 -12.35 -16.09 2.71
N PHE A 99 -11.99 -17.36 2.75
CA PHE A 99 -10.64 -17.82 2.38
C PHE A 99 -10.27 -17.51 0.91
N ARG A 100 -11.19 -17.77 -0.02
CA ARG A 100 -10.93 -17.61 -1.45
C ARG A 100 -10.78 -16.13 -1.87
N SER A 101 -11.73 -15.30 -1.51
CA SER A 101 -11.72 -13.87 -1.90
C SER A 101 -10.75 -13.06 -1.06
N GLY A 102 -10.53 -13.43 0.21
CA GLY A 102 -9.52 -12.85 1.07
C GLY A 102 -8.10 -13.16 0.59
N GLY A 103 -7.87 -14.40 0.14
CA GLY A 103 -6.61 -14.80 -0.47
C GLY A 103 -6.30 -14.03 -1.76
N LEU A 104 -7.29 -13.79 -2.63
CA LEU A 104 -7.12 -12.96 -3.82
C LEU A 104 -6.80 -11.50 -3.48
N LEU A 105 -7.41 -10.95 -2.43
CA LEU A 105 -7.08 -9.61 -1.95
C LEU A 105 -5.62 -9.51 -1.50
N LEU A 106 -5.17 -10.48 -0.71
CA LEU A 106 -3.77 -10.52 -0.24
C LEU A 106 -2.79 -10.70 -1.40
N LEU A 107 -3.13 -11.54 -2.37
CA LEU A 107 -2.30 -11.73 -3.56
C LEU A 107 -2.21 -10.44 -4.39
N SER A 108 -3.31 -9.71 -4.52
CA SER A 108 -3.33 -8.40 -5.20
C SER A 108 -2.46 -7.38 -4.46
N PHE A 109 -2.52 -7.35 -3.14
CA PHE A 109 -1.69 -6.47 -2.32
C PHE A 109 -0.20 -6.83 -2.43
N LEU A 110 0.13 -8.12 -2.37
CA LEU A 110 1.50 -8.59 -2.61
C LEU A 110 1.98 -8.23 -4.02
N GLY A 111 1.11 -8.33 -5.02
CA GLY A 111 1.39 -7.91 -6.40
C GLY A 111 1.76 -6.42 -6.50
N ILE A 112 1.06 -5.54 -5.78
CA ILE A 112 1.39 -4.11 -5.71
C ILE A 112 2.79 -3.90 -5.10
N ILE A 113 3.12 -4.61 -4.03
CA ILE A 113 4.45 -4.51 -3.38
C ILE A 113 5.55 -4.96 -4.34
N ILE A 114 5.39 -6.11 -4.98
CA ILE A 114 6.36 -6.65 -5.95
C ILE A 114 6.52 -5.71 -7.14
N PHE A 115 5.42 -5.20 -7.68
CA PHE A 115 5.45 -4.25 -8.78
C PHE A 115 6.19 -2.96 -8.41
N ALA A 116 5.90 -2.40 -7.23
CA ALA A 116 6.59 -1.20 -6.73
C ALA A 116 8.10 -1.44 -6.57
N PHE A 117 8.49 -2.62 -6.08
CA PHE A 117 9.90 -2.99 -5.93
C PHE A 117 10.63 -3.10 -7.28
N ILE A 118 10.03 -3.79 -8.26
CA ILE A 118 10.61 -3.93 -9.61
C ILE A 118 10.72 -2.57 -10.29
N ALA A 119 9.69 -1.74 -10.23
CA ALA A 119 9.69 -0.41 -10.80
C ALA A 119 10.78 0.48 -10.16
N ALA A 120 10.93 0.43 -8.83
CA ALA A 120 11.98 1.15 -8.11
C ALA A 120 13.38 0.70 -8.54
N LEU A 121 13.59 -0.60 -8.74
CA LEU A 121 14.86 -1.15 -9.20
C LEU A 121 15.22 -0.63 -10.60
N ILE A 122 14.27 -0.61 -11.53
CA ILE A 122 14.47 -0.08 -12.87
C ILE A 122 14.85 1.41 -12.84
N VAL A 123 14.09 2.20 -12.06
CA VAL A 123 14.34 3.65 -11.91
C VAL A 123 15.73 3.90 -11.31
N THR A 124 16.09 3.16 -10.27
CA THR A 124 17.41 3.31 -9.62
C THR A 124 18.56 2.98 -10.55
N ILE A 125 18.44 1.91 -11.33
CA ILE A 125 19.43 1.56 -12.34
C ILE A 125 19.56 2.68 -13.38
N ALA A 126 18.46 3.20 -13.89
CA ALA A 126 18.46 4.29 -14.86
C ALA A 126 19.13 5.56 -14.32
N ILE A 127 18.85 5.91 -13.06
CA ILE A 127 19.50 7.06 -12.39
C ILE A 127 21.01 6.84 -12.27
N ASN A 128 21.46 5.67 -11.82
CA ASN A 128 22.89 5.37 -11.66
C ASN A 128 23.65 5.38 -13.00
N ILE A 129 23.04 4.85 -14.06
CA ILE A 129 23.61 4.94 -15.42
C ILE A 129 23.70 6.40 -15.87
N GLY A 130 22.65 7.20 -15.64
CA GLY A 130 22.67 8.63 -15.96
C GLY A 130 23.79 9.38 -15.25
N ILE A 131 23.96 9.15 -13.95
CA ILE A 131 25.05 9.75 -13.16
C ILE A 131 26.41 9.32 -13.70
N ALA A 132 26.61 8.04 -14.01
CA ALA A 132 27.87 7.53 -14.52
C ALA A 132 28.27 8.17 -15.88
N ILE A 133 27.29 8.35 -16.77
CA ILE A 133 27.53 9.01 -18.07
C ILE A 133 27.89 10.48 -17.86
N PHE A 134 27.21 11.19 -16.95
CA PHE A 134 27.46 12.62 -16.70
C PHE A 134 28.81 12.88 -15.99
N SER A 135 29.28 11.92 -15.20
CA SER A 135 30.57 12.03 -14.50
C SER A 135 31.78 11.63 -15.37
N ALA A 136 31.55 10.97 -16.49
CA ALA A 136 32.60 10.52 -17.40
C ALA A 136 32.92 11.51 -18.55
N GLY A 137 32.11 12.55 -18.70
CA GLY A 137 32.30 13.62 -19.72
C GLY A 137 32.76 14.90 -19.10
#